data_5934b21a36e6786552e587685c625e1a
#
_entry.id   5934b21a36e6786552e587685c625e1a
#
_cell.length_a   1.000
_cell.length_b   1.000
_cell.length_c   1.000
_cell.angle_alpha   90.00
_cell.angle_beta   90.00
_cell.angle_gamma   90.00
#
_symmetry.space_group_name_H-M   'P 1'
#
loop_
_entity.id
_entity.type
_entity.pdbx_description
1 polymer ?
#
loop_
_entity_poly.entity_id
_entity_poly.type
_entity_poly.pdbx_seq_one_letter_code
_entity_poly.pdbx_strand_id
1 'polypeptide(L)'
;VEIKAVTCGYEKQRVLTDVSLTVMPGDFVGLLGPSGSGKTTLLRTVLGAVDIYEGEVLVNGVPTSKKRPRVGYVPQLETIDWNFPVTVQEVVMMGRTMENRLFPWYRKEEKELAAEMMDRLGILDLAGRHIRELSGGQQQRVFLARALISSPQLLLLDEPTSGVDIKTRDDVMHLLHDLNHDGVTIIITTHEINAVAVHLPWIVCLAGRILAEGPPSEVITTEVLRLTYGAEMPVIHYDGMTIVAESPHSYGRNGDSNGKTSLPPVHVHEPGGNPEDEAGHVREHGFAPEIEASHVRAHRAGSEHDSSHSHDHVSHAHGHEAGPDSPAGLNEEASDV
;
A
#
# COMPACT_ATOMS: atom_id res chain seq x y z
N VAL A 1 -13.77 -8.43 10.39
CA VAL A 1 -13.49 -9.77 9.82
C VAL A 1 -13.24 -10.70 10.98
N GLU A 2 -13.89 -11.86 10.96
CA GLU A 2 -13.66 -12.91 11.95
C GLU A 2 -13.28 -14.20 11.20
N ILE A 3 -12.12 -14.72 11.50
CA ILE A 3 -11.60 -16.01 11.00
C ILE A 3 -11.56 -16.94 12.21
N LYS A 4 -12.29 -18.06 12.15
CA LYS A 4 -12.48 -18.96 13.29
C LYS A 4 -11.97 -20.36 12.97
N ALA A 5 -10.82 -20.75 13.51
CA ALA A 5 -10.19 -22.06 13.38
C ALA A 5 -10.15 -22.57 11.91
N VAL A 6 -9.76 -21.70 10.99
CA VAL A 6 -9.84 -21.98 9.55
C VAL A 6 -8.68 -22.84 9.11
N THR A 7 -9.02 -23.97 8.47
CA THR A 7 -8.11 -24.78 7.70
C THR A 7 -8.56 -24.73 6.24
N CYS A 8 -7.69 -24.27 5.34
CA CYS A 8 -8.03 -24.07 3.93
C CYS A 8 -6.86 -24.31 2.99
N GLY A 9 -7.14 -24.37 1.68
CA GLY A 9 -6.13 -24.59 0.66
C GLY A 9 -6.71 -24.85 -0.72
N TYR A 10 -5.92 -25.51 -1.58
CA TYR A 10 -6.26 -25.79 -2.97
C TYR A 10 -6.14 -27.29 -3.24
N GLU A 11 -7.06 -27.88 -4.00
CA GLU A 11 -6.99 -29.27 -4.50
C GLU A 11 -6.58 -30.30 -3.44
N LYS A 12 -7.08 -30.21 -2.21
CA LYS A 12 -6.72 -31.04 -1.04
C LYS A 12 -5.37 -30.73 -0.38
N GLN A 13 -4.58 -29.79 -0.91
CA GLN A 13 -3.37 -29.33 -0.25
C GLN A 13 -3.74 -28.25 0.78
N ARG A 14 -3.53 -28.55 2.06
CA ARG A 14 -3.71 -27.57 3.13
C ARG A 14 -2.58 -26.54 3.06
N VAL A 15 -2.95 -25.27 2.97
CA VAL A 15 -2.01 -24.12 2.98
C VAL A 15 -2.04 -23.45 4.35
N LEU A 16 -3.23 -23.28 4.92
CA LEU A 16 -3.43 -22.72 6.24
C LEU A 16 -4.09 -23.77 7.15
N THR A 17 -3.67 -23.83 8.40
CA THR A 17 -4.16 -24.78 9.38
C THR A 17 -4.46 -24.06 10.69
N ASP A 18 -5.68 -24.23 11.19
CA ASP A 18 -6.17 -23.70 12.47
C ASP A 18 -5.88 -22.21 12.65
N VAL A 19 -6.24 -21.41 11.67
CA VAL A 19 -6.06 -19.95 11.67
C VAL A 19 -7.25 -19.29 12.33
N SER A 20 -7.00 -18.53 13.39
CA SER A 20 -8.00 -17.69 14.06
C SER A 20 -7.47 -16.25 14.14
N LEU A 21 -8.26 -15.28 13.65
CA LEU A 21 -7.92 -13.87 13.62
C LEU A 21 -9.20 -13.03 13.67
N THR A 22 -9.19 -11.99 14.47
CA THR A 22 -10.26 -10.99 14.50
C THR A 22 -9.71 -9.62 14.11
N VAL A 23 -10.29 -9.02 13.07
CA VAL A 23 -9.98 -7.65 12.63
C VAL A 23 -11.23 -6.82 12.78
N MET A 24 -11.15 -5.80 13.63
CA MET A 24 -12.27 -4.91 13.93
C MET A 24 -12.47 -3.86 12.83
N PRO A 25 -13.67 -3.28 12.69
CA PRO A 25 -13.87 -2.13 11.81
C PRO A 25 -12.91 -0.98 12.14
N GLY A 26 -12.22 -0.47 11.14
CA GLY A 26 -11.23 0.61 11.30
C GLY A 26 -9.81 0.14 11.65
N ASP A 27 -9.58 -1.16 11.84
CA ASP A 27 -8.22 -1.66 12.05
C ASP A 27 -7.37 -1.57 10.78
N PHE A 28 -6.06 -1.36 10.98
CA PHE A 28 -5.04 -1.45 9.95
C PHE A 28 -4.05 -2.56 10.32
N VAL A 29 -4.12 -3.69 9.62
CA VAL A 29 -3.40 -4.92 9.96
C VAL A 29 -2.44 -5.31 8.85
N GLY A 30 -1.20 -5.63 9.22
CA GLY A 30 -0.19 -6.19 8.32
C GLY A 30 0.02 -7.68 8.54
N LEU A 31 -0.08 -8.46 7.49
CA LEU A 31 0.27 -9.88 7.49
C LEU A 31 1.74 -10.04 7.07
N LEU A 32 2.59 -10.43 8.00
CA LEU A 32 4.01 -10.71 7.79
C LEU A 32 4.27 -12.21 7.64
N GLY A 33 5.23 -12.56 6.82
CA GLY A 33 5.70 -13.94 6.66
C GLY A 33 6.47 -14.15 5.37
N PRO A 34 7.24 -15.23 5.25
CA PRO A 34 8.01 -15.54 4.05
C PRO A 34 7.11 -15.81 2.84
N SER A 35 7.72 -15.85 1.65
CA SER A 35 7.01 -16.30 0.44
C SER A 35 6.50 -17.73 0.65
N GLY A 36 5.24 -17.97 0.25
CA GLY A 36 4.59 -19.27 0.46
C GLY A 36 4.01 -19.51 1.86
N SER A 37 4.09 -18.57 2.79
CA SER A 37 3.53 -18.71 4.16
C SER A 37 2.00 -18.74 4.22
N GLY A 38 1.31 -18.44 3.12
CA GLY A 38 -0.15 -18.44 3.02
C GLY A 38 -0.82 -17.06 3.11
N LYS A 39 -0.08 -15.95 3.06
CA LYS A 39 -0.63 -14.57 3.14
C LYS A 39 -1.69 -14.31 2.07
N THR A 40 -1.35 -14.49 0.80
CA THR A 40 -2.31 -14.37 -0.32
C THR A 40 -3.49 -15.33 -0.18
N THR A 41 -3.22 -16.56 0.31
CA THR A 41 -4.28 -17.55 0.56
C THR A 41 -5.24 -17.05 1.63
N LEU A 42 -4.74 -16.44 2.71
CA LEU A 42 -5.59 -15.88 3.76
C LEU A 42 -6.48 -14.74 3.21
N LEU A 43 -5.90 -13.80 2.43
CA LEU A 43 -6.70 -12.75 1.78
C LEU A 43 -7.78 -13.34 0.86
N ARG A 44 -7.42 -14.33 0.03
CA ARG A 44 -8.36 -15.00 -0.88
C ARG A 44 -9.43 -15.80 -0.13
N THR A 45 -9.11 -16.33 1.07
CA THR A 45 -10.08 -16.99 1.92
C THR A 45 -11.10 -16.00 2.47
N VAL A 46 -10.67 -14.80 2.86
CA VAL A 46 -11.57 -13.69 3.24
C VAL A 46 -12.47 -13.28 2.07
N LEU A 47 -11.96 -13.33 0.83
CA LEU A 47 -12.76 -13.08 -0.39
C LEU A 47 -13.76 -14.19 -0.72
N GLY A 48 -13.70 -15.35 -0.03
CA GLY A 48 -14.50 -16.53 -0.37
C GLY A 48 -14.06 -17.18 -1.69
N ALA A 49 -12.77 -17.08 -2.03
CA ALA A 49 -12.17 -17.60 -3.27
C ALA A 49 -11.30 -18.85 -3.05
N VAL A 50 -11.23 -19.38 -1.83
CA VAL A 50 -10.48 -20.58 -1.45
C VAL A 50 -11.40 -21.53 -0.70
N ASP A 51 -11.23 -22.83 -0.91
CA ASP A 51 -12.00 -23.86 -0.22
C ASP A 51 -11.62 -23.93 1.25
N ILE A 52 -12.61 -23.78 2.12
CA ILE A 52 -12.48 -23.94 3.57
C ILE A 52 -12.85 -25.38 3.90
N TYR A 53 -11.91 -26.12 4.48
CA TYR A 53 -12.10 -27.50 4.91
C TYR A 53 -12.66 -27.59 6.33
N GLU A 54 -12.21 -26.68 7.22
CA GLU A 54 -12.60 -26.61 8.62
C GLU A 54 -12.70 -25.12 9.02
N GLY A 55 -13.60 -24.79 9.96
CA GLY A 55 -13.81 -23.44 10.44
C GLY A 55 -14.72 -22.58 9.56
N GLU A 56 -14.73 -21.30 9.83
CA GLU A 56 -15.53 -20.33 9.06
C GLU A 56 -14.87 -18.94 9.01
N VAL A 57 -15.19 -18.19 7.96
CA VAL A 57 -14.85 -16.77 7.83
C VAL A 57 -16.12 -15.96 7.73
N LEU A 58 -16.21 -14.92 8.59
CA LEU A 58 -17.31 -13.96 8.55
C LEU A 58 -16.76 -12.56 8.20
N VAL A 59 -17.47 -11.88 7.32
CA VAL A 59 -17.25 -10.46 7.04
C VAL A 59 -18.54 -9.72 7.39
N ASN A 60 -18.46 -8.76 8.30
CA ASN A 60 -19.62 -8.09 8.88
C ASN A 60 -20.69 -9.07 9.42
N GLY A 61 -20.24 -10.14 10.08
CA GLY A 61 -21.11 -11.17 10.65
C GLY A 61 -21.74 -12.14 9.63
N VAL A 62 -21.43 -12.01 8.34
CA VAL A 62 -21.96 -12.87 7.28
C VAL A 62 -20.89 -13.86 6.81
N PRO A 63 -21.16 -15.18 6.87
CA PRO A 63 -20.23 -16.19 6.35
C PRO A 63 -19.94 -15.98 4.86
N THR A 64 -18.66 -15.99 4.49
CA THR A 64 -18.22 -15.81 3.09
C THR A 64 -18.65 -16.96 2.19
N SER A 65 -18.90 -18.14 2.77
CA SER A 65 -19.46 -19.31 2.08
C SER A 65 -20.92 -19.12 1.63
N LYS A 66 -21.68 -18.24 2.32
CA LYS A 66 -23.09 -17.95 1.98
C LYS A 66 -23.22 -16.78 1.03
N LYS A 67 -22.39 -15.75 1.22
CA LYS A 67 -22.43 -14.54 0.41
C LYS A 67 -21.02 -13.97 0.30
N ARG A 68 -20.57 -13.73 -0.93
CA ARG A 68 -19.29 -13.05 -1.18
C ARG A 68 -19.33 -11.65 -0.59
N PRO A 69 -18.33 -11.28 0.22
CA PRO A 69 -18.30 -9.96 0.83
C PRO A 69 -18.02 -8.86 -0.21
N ARG A 70 -18.52 -7.67 0.06
CA ARG A 70 -18.15 -6.47 -0.70
C ARG A 70 -16.86 -5.89 -0.10
N VAL A 71 -15.75 -6.24 -0.69
CA VAL A 71 -14.42 -5.78 -0.29
C VAL A 71 -13.67 -5.22 -1.49
N GLY A 72 -12.84 -4.22 -1.26
CA GLY A 72 -11.84 -3.79 -2.21
C GLY A 72 -10.68 -4.77 -2.18
N TYR A 73 -10.22 -5.22 -3.34
CA TYR A 73 -9.06 -6.10 -3.45
C TYR A 73 -8.05 -5.58 -4.47
N VAL A 74 -6.83 -5.41 -4.00
CA VAL A 74 -5.66 -5.08 -4.84
C VAL A 74 -4.76 -6.30 -4.87
N PRO A 75 -4.66 -6.99 -6.00
CA PRO A 75 -3.74 -8.12 -6.16
C PRO A 75 -2.30 -7.64 -6.28
N GLN A 76 -1.37 -8.55 -6.07
CA GLN A 76 0.04 -8.33 -6.35
C GLN A 76 0.22 -7.97 -7.83
N LEU A 77 0.85 -6.83 -8.12
CA LEU A 77 0.96 -6.28 -9.48
C LEU A 77 1.75 -7.18 -10.42
N GLU A 78 2.71 -7.95 -9.91
CA GLU A 78 3.53 -8.90 -10.68
C GLU A 78 2.71 -10.03 -11.32
N THR A 79 1.49 -10.28 -10.82
CA THR A 79 0.60 -11.33 -11.34
C THR A 79 -0.33 -10.85 -12.45
N ILE A 80 -0.25 -9.58 -12.83
CA ILE A 80 -1.16 -8.96 -13.80
C ILE A 80 -0.59 -9.03 -15.21
N ASP A 81 -1.43 -9.42 -16.17
CA ASP A 81 -1.08 -9.32 -17.58
C ASP A 81 -1.19 -7.87 -18.07
N TRP A 82 -0.05 -7.22 -18.19
CA TRP A 82 0.06 -5.82 -18.62
C TRP A 82 -0.18 -5.61 -20.13
N ASN A 83 -0.22 -6.69 -20.93
CA ASN A 83 -0.46 -6.58 -22.36
C ASN A 83 -1.93 -6.42 -22.71
N PHE A 84 -2.82 -6.52 -21.73
CA PHE A 84 -4.25 -6.30 -21.94
C PHE A 84 -4.51 -4.83 -22.32
N PRO A 85 -5.13 -4.55 -23.48
CA PRO A 85 -5.23 -3.21 -24.03
C PRO A 85 -6.36 -2.39 -23.40
N VAL A 86 -6.17 -2.00 -22.14
CA VAL A 86 -7.15 -1.20 -21.36
C VAL A 86 -6.55 0.12 -20.91
N THR A 87 -7.39 1.14 -20.84
CA THR A 87 -7.06 2.44 -20.28
C THR A 87 -7.20 2.46 -18.77
N VAL A 88 -6.59 3.45 -18.12
CA VAL A 88 -6.72 3.70 -16.67
C VAL A 88 -8.19 3.80 -16.28
N GLN A 89 -8.97 4.61 -16.98
CA GLN A 89 -10.40 4.79 -16.70
C GLN A 89 -11.17 3.46 -16.78
N GLU A 90 -10.90 2.64 -17.79
CA GLU A 90 -11.55 1.33 -17.95
C GLU A 90 -11.22 0.40 -16.78
N VAL A 91 -9.95 0.36 -16.33
CA VAL A 91 -9.55 -0.45 -15.17
C VAL A 91 -10.25 0.02 -13.90
N VAL A 92 -10.31 1.33 -13.65
CA VAL A 92 -11.01 1.88 -12.48
C VAL A 92 -12.49 1.51 -12.53
N MET A 93 -13.13 1.65 -13.69
CA MET A 93 -14.54 1.32 -13.89
C MET A 93 -14.85 -0.18 -13.69
N MET A 94 -13.89 -1.09 -13.90
CA MET A 94 -14.06 -2.52 -13.59
C MET A 94 -14.32 -2.78 -12.09
N GLY A 95 -13.95 -1.86 -11.20
CA GLY A 95 -14.23 -1.95 -9.76
C GLY A 95 -15.71 -1.76 -9.42
N ARG A 96 -16.53 -1.26 -10.34
CA ARG A 96 -17.98 -1.18 -10.16
C ARG A 96 -18.61 -2.56 -10.37
N THR A 97 -19.17 -3.11 -9.30
CA THR A 97 -19.85 -4.40 -9.36
C THR A 97 -21.07 -4.27 -10.25
N MET A 98 -21.12 -5.07 -11.32
CA MET A 98 -22.25 -5.11 -12.25
C MET A 98 -23.39 -5.97 -11.67
N GLU A 99 -23.87 -5.68 -10.47
CA GLU A 99 -25.08 -6.32 -9.97
C GLU A 99 -26.28 -5.84 -10.81
N ASN A 100 -26.88 -6.73 -11.59
CA ASN A 100 -28.13 -6.53 -12.36
C ASN A 100 -28.07 -5.52 -13.52
N ARG A 101 -26.99 -5.47 -14.31
CA ARG A 101 -26.99 -4.65 -15.51
C ARG A 101 -27.60 -5.38 -16.70
N LEU A 102 -28.70 -4.81 -17.20
CA LEU A 102 -29.30 -5.20 -18.49
C LEU A 102 -28.50 -4.62 -19.68
N PHE A 103 -27.65 -3.59 -19.47
CA PHE A 103 -26.88 -2.90 -20.51
C PHE A 103 -25.39 -2.75 -20.09
N PRO A 104 -24.46 -2.90 -21.06
CA PRO A 104 -23.01 -2.84 -20.78
C PRO A 104 -22.45 -1.42 -20.62
N TRP A 105 -23.28 -0.38 -20.73
CA TRP A 105 -22.82 1.01 -20.71
C TRP A 105 -22.76 1.57 -19.28
N TYR A 106 -21.67 2.26 -18.96
CA TYR A 106 -21.57 2.99 -17.71
C TYR A 106 -22.39 4.26 -17.73
N ARG A 107 -23.12 4.53 -16.65
CA ARG A 107 -23.92 5.74 -16.49
C ARG A 107 -23.00 6.95 -16.30
N LYS A 108 -23.53 8.16 -16.52
CA LYS A 108 -22.77 9.41 -16.36
C LYS A 108 -22.24 9.56 -14.93
N GLU A 109 -23.07 9.28 -13.94
CA GLU A 109 -22.74 9.35 -12.50
C GLU A 109 -21.59 8.40 -12.12
N GLU A 110 -21.50 7.24 -12.78
CA GLU A 110 -20.42 6.28 -12.53
C GLU A 110 -19.07 6.75 -13.12
N LYS A 111 -19.12 7.43 -14.26
CA LYS A 111 -17.92 8.06 -14.85
C LYS A 111 -17.46 9.25 -14.03
N GLU A 112 -18.38 10.04 -13.48
CA GLU A 112 -18.06 11.14 -12.58
C GLU A 112 -17.41 10.63 -11.29
N LEU A 113 -17.98 9.57 -10.68
CA LEU A 113 -17.38 8.92 -9.52
C LEU A 113 -15.99 8.34 -9.81
N ALA A 114 -15.79 7.75 -11.00
CA ALA A 114 -14.47 7.28 -11.39
C ALA A 114 -13.48 8.42 -11.56
N ALA A 115 -13.91 9.56 -12.14
CA ALA A 115 -13.09 10.74 -12.29
C ALA A 115 -12.71 11.33 -10.92
N GLU A 116 -13.66 11.45 -9.99
CA GLU A 116 -13.42 11.89 -8.61
C GLU A 116 -12.42 10.97 -7.88
N MET A 117 -12.57 9.64 -8.02
CA MET A 117 -11.64 8.69 -7.42
C MET A 117 -10.25 8.79 -8.05
N MET A 118 -10.15 8.95 -9.35
CA MET A 118 -8.85 9.16 -10.04
C MET A 118 -8.20 10.47 -9.64
N ASP A 119 -8.97 11.54 -9.44
CA ASP A 119 -8.48 12.84 -8.97
C ASP A 119 -7.93 12.74 -7.54
N ARG A 120 -8.69 12.11 -6.64
CA ARG A 120 -8.26 11.86 -5.24
C ARG A 120 -6.93 11.09 -5.18
N LEU A 121 -6.67 10.19 -6.12
CA LEU A 121 -5.46 9.39 -6.20
C LEU A 121 -4.36 10.01 -7.08
N GLY A 122 -4.58 11.21 -7.64
CA GLY A 122 -3.62 11.94 -8.45
C GLY A 122 -3.27 11.24 -9.78
N ILE A 123 -4.27 10.60 -10.42
CA ILE A 123 -4.13 9.87 -11.70
C ILE A 123 -5.19 10.27 -12.73
N LEU A 124 -5.95 11.34 -12.50
CA LEU A 124 -7.00 11.76 -13.43
C LEU A 124 -6.45 12.15 -14.81
N ASP A 125 -5.29 12.80 -14.83
CA ASP A 125 -4.58 13.17 -16.07
C ASP A 125 -4.13 11.97 -16.91
N LEU A 126 -4.10 10.79 -16.31
CA LEU A 126 -3.71 9.53 -16.93
C LEU A 126 -4.92 8.71 -17.44
N ALA A 127 -6.16 9.18 -17.24
CA ALA A 127 -7.40 8.43 -17.49
C ALA A 127 -7.47 7.75 -18.88
N GLY A 128 -6.99 8.43 -19.91
CA GLY A 128 -6.98 7.93 -21.30
C GLY A 128 -5.73 7.13 -21.68
N ARG A 129 -4.71 7.02 -20.81
CA ARG A 129 -3.49 6.24 -21.10
C ARG A 129 -3.73 4.74 -20.90
N HIS A 130 -3.00 3.94 -21.65
CA HIS A 130 -2.97 2.49 -21.41
C HIS A 130 -2.20 2.17 -20.13
N ILE A 131 -2.72 1.19 -19.35
CA ILE A 131 -2.13 0.82 -18.06
C ILE A 131 -0.67 0.36 -18.16
N ARG A 132 -0.26 -0.24 -19.28
CA ARG A 132 1.12 -0.66 -19.54
C ARG A 132 2.13 0.49 -19.69
N GLU A 133 1.65 1.71 -19.92
CA GLU A 133 2.47 2.91 -20.12
C GLU A 133 2.80 3.63 -18.82
N LEU A 134 2.26 3.13 -17.69
CA LEU A 134 2.38 3.73 -16.38
C LEU A 134 3.59 3.20 -15.63
N SER A 135 4.15 4.04 -14.74
CA SER A 135 5.10 3.58 -13.74
C SER A 135 4.44 2.64 -12.71
N GLY A 136 5.23 1.82 -12.00
CA GLY A 136 4.71 0.90 -10.98
C GLY A 136 3.84 1.60 -9.92
N GLY A 137 4.27 2.78 -9.44
CA GLY A 137 3.48 3.56 -8.49
C GLY A 137 2.18 4.11 -9.07
N GLN A 138 2.17 4.50 -10.34
CA GLN A 138 0.93 4.91 -11.02
C GLN A 138 -0.01 3.71 -11.21
N GLN A 139 0.51 2.55 -11.59
CA GLN A 139 -0.25 1.30 -11.69
C GLN A 139 -0.88 0.94 -10.34
N GLN A 140 -0.11 1.05 -9.25
CA GLN A 140 -0.60 0.81 -7.89
C GLN A 140 -1.80 1.72 -7.55
N ARG A 141 -1.70 3.01 -7.85
CA ARG A 141 -2.80 3.97 -7.65
C ARG A 141 -4.03 3.64 -8.48
N VAL A 142 -3.87 3.15 -9.71
CA VAL A 142 -4.98 2.69 -10.56
C VAL A 142 -5.72 1.51 -9.94
N PHE A 143 -4.99 0.51 -9.42
CA PHE A 143 -5.61 -0.65 -8.77
C PHE A 143 -6.24 -0.29 -7.43
N LEU A 144 -5.69 0.68 -6.69
CA LEU A 144 -6.34 1.26 -5.52
C LEU A 144 -7.64 1.97 -5.92
N ALA A 145 -7.64 2.82 -6.96
CA ALA A 145 -8.84 3.48 -7.47
C ALA A 145 -9.93 2.45 -7.84
N ARG A 146 -9.54 1.39 -8.53
CA ARG A 146 -10.43 0.28 -8.87
C ARG A 146 -11.03 -0.39 -7.64
N ALA A 147 -10.24 -0.62 -6.61
CA ALA A 147 -10.71 -1.25 -5.38
C ALA A 147 -11.64 -0.34 -4.57
N LEU A 148 -11.39 0.97 -4.59
CA LEU A 148 -12.09 1.97 -3.78
C LEU A 148 -13.38 2.51 -4.42
N ILE A 149 -13.53 2.43 -5.75
CA ILE A 149 -14.69 3.02 -6.46
C ILE A 149 -16.05 2.46 -6.00
N SER A 150 -16.08 1.26 -5.41
CA SER A 150 -17.28 0.66 -4.81
C SER A 150 -17.49 1.07 -3.35
N SER A 151 -16.70 2.00 -2.82
CA SER A 151 -16.72 2.46 -1.42
C SER A 151 -16.74 1.29 -0.42
N PRO A 152 -15.71 0.41 -0.46
CA PRO A 152 -15.66 -0.76 0.40
C PRO A 152 -15.37 -0.35 1.84
N GLN A 153 -15.92 -1.08 2.82
CA GLN A 153 -15.59 -0.93 4.24
C GLN A 153 -14.32 -1.72 4.63
N LEU A 154 -13.93 -2.67 3.79
CA LEU A 154 -12.74 -3.50 3.96
C LEU A 154 -11.91 -3.47 2.68
N LEU A 155 -10.63 -3.17 2.81
CA LEU A 155 -9.64 -3.15 1.73
C LEU A 155 -8.58 -4.22 2.02
N LEU A 156 -8.40 -5.13 1.08
CA LEU A 156 -7.40 -6.18 1.12
C LEU A 156 -6.33 -5.89 0.05
N LEU A 157 -5.06 -5.83 0.44
CA LEU A 157 -3.96 -5.53 -0.48
C LEU A 157 -2.89 -6.61 -0.38
N ASP A 158 -2.57 -7.20 -1.51
CA ASP A 158 -1.55 -8.23 -1.61
C ASP A 158 -0.24 -7.63 -2.09
N GLU A 159 0.72 -7.45 -1.18
CA GLU A 159 2.03 -6.84 -1.39
C GLU A 159 1.99 -5.48 -2.13
N PRO A 160 1.24 -4.47 -1.61
CA PRO A 160 0.99 -3.22 -2.33
C PRO A 160 2.23 -2.36 -2.55
N THR A 161 3.34 -2.67 -1.91
CA THR A 161 4.60 -1.90 -2.00
C THR A 161 5.74 -2.71 -2.62
N SER A 162 5.45 -3.90 -3.14
CA SER A 162 6.47 -4.73 -3.80
C SER A 162 6.94 -4.11 -5.11
N GLY A 163 8.24 -4.11 -5.33
CA GLY A 163 8.84 -3.67 -6.60
C GLY A 163 8.79 -2.15 -6.87
N VAL A 164 8.39 -1.33 -5.90
CA VAL A 164 8.40 0.13 -6.02
C VAL A 164 9.56 0.76 -5.24
N ASP A 165 9.99 1.96 -5.65
CA ASP A 165 11.00 2.73 -4.94
C ASP A 165 10.51 3.21 -3.56
N ILE A 166 11.46 3.62 -2.69
CA ILE A 166 11.18 4.01 -1.30
C ILE A 166 10.15 5.14 -1.23
N LYS A 167 10.28 6.17 -2.07
CA LYS A 167 9.36 7.32 -2.08
C LYS A 167 7.94 6.89 -2.45
N THR A 168 7.82 6.10 -3.51
CA THR A 168 6.52 5.56 -3.96
C THR A 168 5.88 4.68 -2.87
N ARG A 169 6.68 3.89 -2.15
CA ARG A 169 6.22 3.10 -1.01
C ARG A 169 5.63 3.98 0.09
N ASP A 170 6.37 5.01 0.51
CA ASP A 170 5.92 5.95 1.55
C ASP A 170 4.63 6.66 1.12
N ASP A 171 4.55 7.12 -0.13
CA ASP A 171 3.35 7.74 -0.69
C ASP A 171 2.13 6.79 -0.64
N VAL A 172 2.32 5.50 -0.95
CA VAL A 172 1.26 4.48 -0.87
C VAL A 172 0.85 4.23 0.58
N MET A 173 1.82 4.11 1.50
CA MET A 173 1.52 3.89 2.92
C MET A 173 0.79 5.07 3.54
N HIS A 174 1.17 6.32 3.23
CA HIS A 174 0.45 7.51 3.68
C HIS A 174 -0.99 7.52 3.14
N LEU A 175 -1.20 7.21 1.86
CA LEU A 175 -2.53 7.07 1.29
C LEU A 175 -3.39 6.02 2.02
N LEU A 176 -2.80 4.87 2.37
CA LEU A 176 -3.50 3.83 3.13
C LEU A 176 -3.84 4.30 4.55
N HIS A 177 -2.96 5.08 5.20
CA HIS A 177 -3.27 5.72 6.48
C HIS A 177 -4.43 6.69 6.40
N ASP A 178 -4.47 7.54 5.36
CA ASP A 178 -5.57 8.48 5.15
C ASP A 178 -6.90 7.74 4.95
N LEU A 179 -6.90 6.67 4.15
CA LEU A 179 -8.08 5.81 3.95
C LEU A 179 -8.54 5.12 5.26
N ASN A 180 -7.58 4.67 6.07
CA ASN A 180 -7.88 4.07 7.37
C ASN A 180 -8.45 5.10 8.34
N HIS A 181 -7.90 6.31 8.37
CA HIS A 181 -8.43 7.42 9.14
C HIS A 181 -9.86 7.81 8.73
N ASP A 182 -10.20 7.66 7.44
CA ASP A 182 -11.55 7.79 6.90
C ASP A 182 -12.48 6.62 7.28
N GLY A 183 -12.01 5.67 8.10
CA GLY A 183 -12.78 4.54 8.64
C GLY A 183 -12.74 3.25 7.80
N VAL A 184 -11.91 3.17 6.77
CA VAL A 184 -11.74 1.94 5.99
C VAL A 184 -10.88 0.95 6.79
N THR A 185 -11.37 -0.28 6.98
CA THR A 185 -10.58 -1.38 7.53
C THR A 185 -9.58 -1.86 6.50
N ILE A 186 -8.32 -2.03 6.87
CA ILE A 186 -7.26 -2.38 5.91
C ILE A 186 -6.50 -3.62 6.37
N ILE A 187 -6.33 -4.59 5.47
CA ILE A 187 -5.42 -5.72 5.66
C ILE A 187 -4.44 -5.73 4.50
N ILE A 188 -3.15 -5.60 4.78
CA ILE A 188 -2.09 -5.70 3.78
C ILE A 188 -1.21 -6.91 4.02
N THR A 189 -0.68 -7.52 2.97
CA THR A 189 0.41 -8.48 3.07
C THR A 189 1.72 -7.83 2.70
N THR A 190 2.80 -8.27 3.32
CA THR A 190 4.15 -7.82 2.98
C THR A 190 5.19 -8.84 3.42
N HIS A 191 6.35 -8.81 2.79
CA HIS A 191 7.54 -9.53 3.22
C HIS A 191 8.65 -8.57 3.69
N GLU A 192 8.45 -7.25 3.52
CA GLU A 192 9.43 -6.20 3.89
C GLU A 192 9.21 -5.72 5.32
N ILE A 193 9.85 -6.38 6.30
CA ILE A 193 9.64 -6.13 7.73
C ILE A 193 10.00 -4.69 8.11
N ASN A 194 11.19 -4.21 7.71
CA ASN A 194 11.68 -2.88 8.10
C ASN A 194 10.84 -1.74 7.52
N ALA A 195 10.35 -1.91 6.30
CA ALA A 195 9.53 -0.90 5.64
C ALA A 195 8.16 -0.73 6.27
N VAL A 196 7.64 -1.79 6.88
CA VAL A 196 6.25 -1.88 7.34
C VAL A 196 6.14 -1.71 8.84
N ALA A 197 7.18 -2.09 9.60
CA ALA A 197 7.21 -1.95 11.05
C ALA A 197 6.96 -0.51 11.55
N VAL A 198 7.34 0.49 10.74
CA VAL A 198 7.18 1.92 11.07
C VAL A 198 5.75 2.41 10.80
N HIS A 199 5.04 1.77 9.87
CA HIS A 199 3.75 2.26 9.36
C HIS A 199 2.54 1.49 9.89
N LEU A 200 2.70 0.27 10.37
CA LEU A 200 1.56 -0.57 10.77
C LEU A 200 1.30 -0.55 12.27
N PRO A 201 0.06 -0.26 12.70
CA PRO A 201 -0.31 -0.31 14.11
C PRO A 201 -0.44 -1.74 14.65
N TRP A 202 -0.75 -2.72 13.79
CA TRP A 202 -0.96 -4.11 14.16
C TRP A 202 -0.34 -5.07 13.16
N ILE A 203 0.34 -6.10 13.63
CA ILE A 203 1.05 -7.08 12.82
C ILE A 203 0.60 -8.48 13.20
N VAL A 204 0.45 -9.33 12.19
CA VAL A 204 0.17 -10.77 12.32
C VAL A 204 1.27 -11.54 11.59
N CYS A 205 2.02 -12.35 12.30
CA CYS A 205 3.06 -13.24 11.75
C CYS A 205 2.45 -14.57 11.32
N LEU A 206 2.57 -14.90 10.05
CA LEU A 206 1.96 -16.06 9.41
C LEU A 206 2.99 -17.00 8.78
N ALA A 207 2.93 -18.28 9.15
CA ALA A 207 3.69 -19.37 8.52
C ALA A 207 2.85 -20.66 8.51
N GLY A 208 1.85 -20.71 7.60
CA GLY A 208 0.85 -21.77 7.53
C GLY A 208 -0.17 -21.72 8.69
N ARG A 209 0.16 -21.05 9.77
CA ARG A 209 -0.67 -20.70 10.93
C ARG A 209 -0.23 -19.35 11.50
N ILE A 210 -1.05 -18.74 12.32
CA ILE A 210 -0.64 -17.54 13.05
C ILE A 210 0.32 -17.94 14.17
N LEU A 211 1.47 -17.28 14.20
CA LEU A 211 2.52 -17.51 15.19
C LEU A 211 2.54 -16.45 16.28
N ALA A 212 2.23 -15.21 15.91
CA ALA A 212 2.10 -14.07 16.83
C ALA A 212 1.24 -12.99 16.19
N GLU A 213 0.57 -12.19 17.01
CA GLU A 213 -0.16 -10.99 16.61
C GLU A 213 -0.07 -9.91 17.69
N GLY A 214 -0.05 -8.64 17.28
CA GLY A 214 0.05 -7.52 18.20
C GLY A 214 0.68 -6.28 17.58
N PRO A 215 0.97 -5.25 18.39
CA PRO A 215 1.71 -4.09 17.94
C PRO A 215 3.14 -4.47 17.54
N PRO A 216 3.78 -3.72 16.61
CA PRO A 216 5.13 -4.02 16.12
C PRO A 216 6.17 -4.23 17.22
N SER A 217 6.11 -3.43 18.29
CA SER A 217 7.04 -3.50 19.43
C SER A 217 7.01 -4.83 20.19
N GLU A 218 5.88 -5.55 20.16
CA GLU A 218 5.70 -6.83 20.82
C GLU A 218 5.95 -8.02 19.89
N VAL A 219 5.62 -7.86 18.61
CA VAL A 219 5.67 -8.95 17.62
C VAL A 219 7.03 -9.04 16.91
N ILE A 220 7.68 -7.89 16.65
CA ILE A 220 8.98 -7.87 15.97
C ILE A 220 10.09 -8.18 16.99
N THR A 221 10.24 -9.44 17.32
CA THR A 221 11.29 -9.95 18.18
C THR A 221 12.12 -11.02 17.44
N THR A 222 13.39 -11.17 17.83
CA THR A 222 14.26 -12.18 17.20
C THR A 222 13.65 -13.57 17.27
N GLU A 223 12.94 -13.90 18.36
CA GLU A 223 12.31 -15.21 18.53
C GLU A 223 11.13 -15.41 17.59
N VAL A 224 10.19 -14.45 17.51
CA VAL A 224 9.03 -14.52 16.62
C VAL A 224 9.47 -14.55 15.16
N LEU A 225 10.47 -13.73 14.81
CA LEU A 225 11.00 -13.71 13.44
C LEU A 225 11.69 -15.03 13.09
N ARG A 226 12.46 -15.63 14.01
CA ARG A 226 13.07 -16.94 13.80
C ARG A 226 12.01 -18.02 13.57
N LEU A 227 10.92 -18.01 14.35
CA LEU A 227 9.81 -18.96 14.16
C LEU A 227 9.08 -18.73 12.82
N THR A 228 8.92 -17.46 12.42
CA THR A 228 8.18 -17.08 11.22
C THR A 228 8.96 -17.34 9.94
N TYR A 229 10.25 -16.97 9.93
CA TYR A 229 11.10 -17.01 8.72
C TYR A 229 12.06 -18.19 8.69
N GLY A 230 12.23 -18.93 9.79
CA GLY A 230 13.16 -20.06 9.88
C GLY A 230 14.63 -19.65 9.87
N ALA A 231 14.94 -18.36 10.06
CA ALA A 231 16.28 -17.79 10.05
C ALA A 231 16.49 -16.89 11.26
N GLU A 232 17.75 -16.78 11.73
CA GLU A 232 18.08 -15.80 12.77
C GLU A 232 18.10 -14.40 12.16
N MET A 233 17.22 -13.55 12.68
CA MET A 233 17.07 -12.15 12.26
C MET A 233 17.20 -11.27 13.50
N PRO A 234 18.41 -10.75 13.80
CA PRO A 234 18.63 -9.87 14.96
C PRO A 234 17.76 -8.62 14.88
N VAL A 235 17.09 -8.30 15.97
CA VAL A 235 16.29 -7.09 16.10
C VAL A 235 17.07 -6.07 16.92
N ILE A 236 17.25 -4.90 16.37
CA ILE A 236 18.00 -3.79 16.96
C ILE A 236 17.02 -2.65 17.22
N HIS A 237 16.99 -2.18 18.46
CA HIS A 237 16.23 -0.98 18.81
C HIS A 237 17.20 0.19 18.93
N TYR A 238 17.02 1.19 18.07
CA TYR A 238 17.86 2.38 18.05
C TYR A 238 16.97 3.63 17.88
N ASP A 239 17.08 4.57 18.82
CA ASP A 239 16.34 5.84 18.80
C ASP A 239 14.82 5.70 18.55
N GLY A 240 14.20 4.73 19.21
CA GLY A 240 12.77 4.43 19.04
C GLY A 240 12.39 3.67 17.76
N MET A 241 13.36 3.39 16.88
CA MET A 241 13.16 2.59 15.68
C MET A 241 13.48 1.11 15.95
N THR A 242 12.70 0.23 15.35
CA THR A 242 12.96 -1.20 15.34
C THR A 242 13.53 -1.57 13.97
N ILE A 243 14.77 -2.06 13.95
CA ILE A 243 15.49 -2.46 12.75
C ILE A 243 15.72 -3.96 12.82
N VAL A 244 15.29 -4.69 11.79
CA VAL A 244 15.58 -6.10 11.63
C VAL A 244 16.78 -6.24 10.71
N ALA A 245 17.86 -6.82 11.23
CA ALA A 245 19.07 -7.09 10.44
C ALA A 245 18.97 -8.49 9.82
N GLU A 246 19.31 -8.59 8.55
CA GLU A 246 19.57 -9.88 7.93
C GLU A 246 20.95 -10.36 8.39
N SER A 247 21.01 -11.52 9.04
CA SER A 247 22.28 -12.14 9.34
C SER A 247 23.01 -12.44 8.03
N PRO A 248 24.25 -11.98 7.83
CA PRO A 248 25.01 -12.39 6.67
C PRO A 248 25.10 -13.91 6.74
N HIS A 249 24.50 -14.60 5.76
CA HIS A 249 24.67 -16.03 5.64
C HIS A 249 26.17 -16.30 5.64
N SER A 250 26.66 -16.99 6.66
CA SER A 250 28.00 -17.57 6.62
C SER A 250 27.99 -18.55 5.46
N TYR A 251 28.38 -18.09 4.27
CA TYR A 251 28.75 -18.98 3.19
C TYR A 251 29.80 -19.92 3.79
N GLY A 252 29.40 -21.15 4.08
CA GLY A 252 30.24 -22.13 4.70
C GLY A 252 31.55 -22.26 3.93
N ARG A 253 32.59 -21.63 4.41
CA ARG A 253 33.93 -22.08 4.16
C ARG A 253 34.05 -23.37 4.95
N ASN A 254 33.95 -24.48 4.24
CA ASN A 254 34.47 -25.76 4.73
C ASN A 254 35.86 -25.52 5.28
N GLY A 255 36.03 -25.73 6.55
CA GLY A 255 37.22 -26.09 7.25
C GLY A 255 38.42 -25.15 7.09
N ASP A 256 38.61 -24.25 8.08
CA ASP A 256 39.91 -24.19 8.75
C ASP A 256 39.72 -23.49 10.10
N SER A 257 39.96 -24.28 11.13
CA SER A 257 39.99 -23.86 12.53
C SER A 257 41.28 -23.05 12.80
N ASN A 258 41.29 -21.78 12.48
CA ASN A 258 42.22 -20.83 13.10
C ASN A 258 41.67 -19.41 12.97
N GLY A 259 41.11 -18.94 14.07
CA GLY A 259 40.50 -17.61 14.17
C GLY A 259 41.49 -16.47 14.00
N LYS A 260 41.48 -15.89 12.84
CA LYS A 260 41.84 -14.47 12.60
C LYS A 260 41.10 -13.99 11.37
N THR A 261 39.95 -13.42 11.56
CA THR A 261 39.23 -12.68 10.52
C THR A 261 39.90 -11.32 10.39
N SER A 262 40.84 -11.18 9.47
CA SER A 262 41.27 -9.86 9.01
C SER A 262 40.28 -9.38 7.95
N LEU A 263 39.47 -8.40 8.28
CA LEU A 263 38.68 -7.64 7.29
C LEU A 263 39.69 -6.99 6.31
N PRO A 264 39.40 -6.99 5.01
CA PRO A 264 40.24 -6.23 4.07
C PRO A 264 40.14 -4.74 4.43
N PRO A 265 41.25 -3.98 4.27
CA PRO A 265 41.24 -2.55 4.61
C PRO A 265 40.21 -1.82 3.77
N VAL A 266 39.31 -1.10 4.46
CA VAL A 266 38.38 -0.16 3.84
C VAL A 266 39.23 1.02 3.35
N HIS A 267 39.33 1.16 2.03
CA HIS A 267 39.89 2.38 1.45
C HIS A 267 38.90 3.51 1.58
N VAL A 268 39.06 4.34 2.60
CA VAL A 268 38.33 5.60 2.71
C VAL A 268 39.06 6.59 1.82
N HIS A 269 38.46 7.05 0.76
CA HIS A 269 38.93 8.19 -0.01
C HIS A 269 38.71 9.45 0.83
N GLU A 270 39.75 9.99 1.42
CA GLU A 270 39.76 11.34 2.00
C GLU A 270 39.69 12.37 0.85
N PRO A 271 38.82 13.36 0.89
CA PRO A 271 38.81 14.46 -0.06
C PRO A 271 39.89 15.49 0.37
N GLY A 272 41.07 15.45 -0.23
CA GLY A 272 42.10 16.46 0.03
C GLY A 272 43.51 16.00 -0.28
N GLY A 273 43.85 15.76 -1.52
CA GLY A 273 45.22 15.57 -2.02
C GLY A 273 45.45 16.41 -3.26
N ASN A 274 46.51 17.21 -3.22
CA ASN A 274 46.98 18.14 -4.23
C ASN A 274 47.20 17.47 -5.61
N PRO A 275 46.89 18.14 -6.76
CA PRO A 275 46.94 17.53 -8.10
C PRO A 275 48.27 17.57 -8.80
N GLU A 276 49.41 17.39 -8.11
CA GLU A 276 50.73 17.52 -8.75
C GLU A 276 51.63 16.26 -8.82
N ASP A 277 51.13 15.06 -8.47
CA ASP A 277 51.97 13.84 -8.52
C ASP A 277 51.27 12.65 -9.23
N GLU A 278 50.89 12.78 -10.51
CA GLU A 278 50.66 11.62 -11.37
C GLU A 278 51.09 11.88 -12.82
N ALA A 279 52.40 11.80 -13.04
CA ALA A 279 52.97 11.59 -14.37
C ALA A 279 53.60 10.18 -14.42
N GLY A 280 52.94 9.24 -15.08
CA GLY A 280 53.59 8.01 -15.50
C GLY A 280 52.78 6.74 -15.26
N HIS A 281 51.94 6.39 -16.19
CA HIS A 281 51.88 5.11 -16.91
C HIS A 281 50.59 5.00 -17.73
N VAL A 282 50.72 5.39 -18.99
CA VAL A 282 49.72 5.12 -20.04
C VAL A 282 49.85 3.67 -20.46
N ARG A 283 48.76 2.88 -20.38
CA ARG A 283 48.53 1.74 -21.28
C ARG A 283 47.13 1.83 -21.85
N GLU A 284 47.12 1.94 -23.17
CA GLU A 284 45.96 1.98 -24.06
C GLU A 284 45.07 0.76 -23.90
N HIS A 285 43.77 0.99 -23.81
CA HIS A 285 42.76 0.23 -24.54
C HIS A 285 41.52 1.12 -24.71
N GLY A 286 41.25 1.46 -25.97
CA GLY A 286 40.20 2.34 -26.38
C GLY A 286 38.79 1.73 -26.22
N PHE A 287 37.90 2.60 -25.95
CA PHE A 287 36.53 2.72 -26.53
C PHE A 287 35.90 3.98 -25.91
N ALA A 288 35.71 5.01 -26.72
CA ALA A 288 34.87 6.16 -26.40
C ALA A 288 33.44 5.90 -26.88
N PRO A 289 32.43 6.48 -26.21
CA PRO A 289 31.52 7.31 -26.97
C PRO A 289 31.42 8.74 -26.41
N GLU A 290 31.33 9.66 -27.37
CA GLU A 290 31.09 11.08 -27.23
C GLU A 290 29.79 11.37 -26.47
N ILE A 291 29.86 12.33 -25.53
CA ILE A 291 28.68 13.02 -25.03
C ILE A 291 28.94 14.51 -25.20
N GLU A 292 28.13 15.12 -26.05
CA GLU A 292 28.07 16.57 -26.30
C GLU A 292 27.67 17.33 -25.04
N ALA A 293 28.46 18.34 -24.74
CA ALA A 293 28.15 19.34 -23.71
C ALA A 293 27.41 20.51 -24.34
N SER A 294 26.15 20.72 -23.99
CA SER A 294 25.43 21.95 -24.29
C SER A 294 25.19 22.79 -23.03
N HIS A 295 25.78 23.93 -23.08
CA HIS A 295 25.67 25.17 -22.32
C HIS A 295 24.48 25.37 -21.38
N VAL A 296 24.77 25.61 -20.11
CA VAL A 296 23.91 26.34 -19.18
C VAL A 296 24.48 27.75 -18.99
N ARG A 297 23.73 28.74 -19.45
CA ARG A 297 23.97 30.17 -19.19
C ARG A 297 23.20 30.59 -17.93
N ALA A 298 23.92 31.07 -16.94
CA ALA A 298 23.39 31.79 -15.79
C ALA A 298 22.98 33.21 -16.18
N HIS A 299 21.78 33.63 -15.78
CA HIS A 299 21.42 35.05 -15.66
C HIS A 299 21.13 35.39 -14.22
N ARG A 300 21.93 36.32 -13.72
CA ARG A 300 21.86 37.01 -12.42
C ARG A 300 21.51 38.48 -12.74
N ALA A 301 20.50 39.03 -12.10
CA ALA A 301 20.23 40.43 -11.79
C ALA A 301 18.77 40.53 -11.34
N GLY A 302 18.34 41.01 -10.23
CA GLY A 302 18.81 42.18 -9.45
C GLY A 302 17.71 43.22 -9.46
N SER A 303 17.29 43.64 -8.28
CA SER A 303 16.74 44.93 -7.85
C SER A 303 15.27 44.97 -7.40
N GLU A 304 15.15 45.12 -6.14
CA GLU A 304 14.37 46.05 -5.29
C GLU A 304 13.42 47.04 -6.03
N HIS A 305 12.17 47.14 -5.56
CA HIS A 305 11.54 48.41 -5.10
C HIS A 305 10.19 48.18 -4.44
N ASP A 306 10.13 48.59 -3.25
CA ASP A 306 9.22 49.25 -2.34
C ASP A 306 8.03 50.00 -2.99
N SER A 307 6.84 49.88 -2.39
CA SER A 307 6.00 50.97 -1.91
C SER A 307 4.53 50.55 -1.67
N SER A 308 4.19 50.60 -0.42
CA SER A 308 2.91 51.01 0.21
C SER A 308 1.84 51.63 -0.68
N HIS A 309 0.57 51.20 -0.47
CA HIS A 309 -0.55 52.10 -0.23
C HIS A 309 -1.75 51.35 0.40
N SER A 310 -2.12 51.90 1.55
CA SER A 310 -3.39 51.75 2.29
C SER A 310 -4.52 52.53 1.61
N HIS A 311 -5.77 52.06 1.78
CA HIS A 311 -7.03 52.82 2.01
C HIS A 311 -8.15 51.79 2.16
N ASP A 312 -8.74 51.65 3.26
CA ASP A 312 -9.82 52.24 4.05
C ASP A 312 -11.20 52.34 3.38
N HIS A 313 -12.18 51.86 4.17
CA HIS A 313 -13.62 52.21 4.25
C HIS A 313 -14.56 51.65 3.15
N VAL A 314 -15.76 51.20 3.44
CA VAL A 314 -16.85 51.61 4.36
C VAL A 314 -17.91 50.48 4.39
N SER A 315 -18.47 50.33 5.58
CA SER A 315 -19.69 49.62 5.96
C SER A 315 -20.96 50.12 5.25
N HIS A 316 -21.93 49.22 5.05
CA HIS A 316 -23.35 49.55 5.25
C HIS A 316 -24.18 48.29 5.62
N ALA A 317 -24.81 48.42 6.75
CA ALA A 317 -25.88 47.57 7.29
C ALA A 317 -27.26 48.10 6.85
N HIS A 318 -28.21 47.22 6.70
CA HIS A 318 -29.68 47.36 6.90
C HIS A 318 -30.22 45.94 6.69
N GLY A 319 -30.96 45.31 7.56
CA GLY A 319 -31.98 45.69 8.54
C GLY A 319 -33.39 45.45 7.98
N HIS A 320 -34.14 44.59 8.65
CA HIS A 320 -35.59 44.39 8.76
C HIS A 320 -36.02 42.97 8.41
N GLU A 321 -36.46 42.28 9.43
CA GLU A 321 -37.69 42.18 10.23
C GLU A 321 -38.73 41.22 9.63
N ALA A 322 -39.05 40.27 10.50
CA ALA A 322 -40.34 39.83 11.01
C ALA A 322 -41.18 38.79 10.20
N GLY A 323 -41.38 37.70 10.86
CA GLY A 323 -42.29 36.60 10.69
C GLY A 323 -43.80 37.01 10.86
N PRO A 324 -44.72 36.19 11.38
CA PRO A 324 -44.89 34.73 11.39
C PRO A 324 -46.28 34.35 10.78
N ASP A 325 -46.56 33.06 10.60
CA ASP A 325 -47.86 32.44 10.91
C ASP A 325 -47.93 30.96 10.52
N SER A 326 -48.22 30.13 11.52
CA SER A 326 -48.92 28.86 11.40
C SER A 326 -50.43 29.13 11.48
N PRO A 327 -51.37 28.24 11.03
CA PRO A 327 -51.63 27.01 11.77
C PRO A 327 -52.21 25.80 10.96
N ALA A 328 -52.02 24.62 11.57
CA ALA A 328 -52.97 23.53 11.87
C ALA A 328 -54.00 22.99 10.86
N GLY A 329 -54.11 21.64 10.88
CA GLY A 329 -55.28 20.83 10.46
C GLY A 329 -54.82 19.46 10.02
N LEU A 330 -54.74 18.45 10.88
CA LEU A 330 -55.72 17.42 11.30
C LEU A 330 -56.45 16.71 10.14
N ASN A 331 -56.24 15.40 10.09
CA ASN A 331 -57.14 14.24 10.10
C ASN A 331 -56.52 13.12 9.25
N GLU A 332 -56.20 11.96 9.82
CA GLU A 332 -57.03 10.80 10.26
C GLU A 332 -57.59 9.94 9.13
N GLU A 333 -57.42 8.64 9.40
CA GLU A 333 -58.08 7.43 8.91
C GLU A 333 -57.47 6.77 7.66
N ALA A 334 -56.92 5.61 7.78
CA ALA A 334 -57.38 4.26 8.23
C ALA A 334 -57.77 3.36 7.04
N SER A 335 -57.20 2.16 7.14
CA SER A 335 -57.71 0.83 6.79
C SER A 335 -57.53 0.26 5.39
N ASP A 336 -56.95 -0.95 5.47
CA ASP A 336 -57.29 -2.22 4.83
C ASP A 336 -57.31 -2.34 3.27
N VAL A 337 -56.37 -3.08 2.73
CA VAL A 337 -56.49 -4.48 2.25
C VAL A 337 -55.08 -5.01 1.96
#